data_c6ecb85b2482fe0d79c30ab9683fe3c0
#
_entry.id   c6ecb85b2482fe0d79c30ab9683fe3c0
#
_cell.length_a   1.000
_cell.length_b   1.000
_cell.length_c   1.000
_cell.angle_alpha   90.00
_cell.angle_beta   90.00
_cell.angle_gamma   90.00
#
_symmetry.space_group_name_H-M   'P 1'
#
loop_
_entity.id
_entity.type
_entity.pdbx_description
1 polymer ?
#
loop_
_entity_poly.entity_id
_entity_poly.type
_entity_poly.pdbx_seq_one_letter_code
_entity_poly.pdbx_strand_id
1 'polypeptide(L)'
;MVAAVSNRREPKNHCEAIMRAPYTQLYLHIVWATWDRLPLITEAIRPRLYAAVAEKCRELKCVPLAIGGIEDHVHLLTRLHTTVAVATLAKEVKGSSSHLVTHVITPNEFFKWQGAYGAFTVWKADVPKVKAYIERQREHHVTGDVKEEWEQTVTEEEKAEQEG
;
A
#
# COMPACT_ATOMS: atom_id res chain seq x y z
N MET A 1 -4.18 34.65 -69.55
CA MET A 1 -4.29 33.23 -69.12
C MET A 1 -3.59 33.10 -67.79
N VAL A 2 -4.32 33.01 -66.70
CA VAL A 2 -3.73 32.84 -65.39
C VAL A 2 -4.25 31.50 -64.86
N ALA A 3 -3.34 30.56 -64.65
CA ALA A 3 -3.65 29.22 -64.18
C ALA A 3 -3.95 29.26 -62.69
N ALA A 4 -5.13 28.78 -62.33
CA ALA A 4 -5.53 28.60 -60.93
C ALA A 4 -4.80 27.41 -60.30
N VAL A 5 -3.98 27.67 -59.31
CA VAL A 5 -3.34 26.63 -58.48
C VAL A 5 -4.36 26.10 -57.48
N SER A 6 -4.84 24.90 -57.73
CA SER A 6 -5.74 24.18 -56.80
C SER A 6 -4.93 23.72 -55.59
N ASN A 7 -5.11 24.41 -54.48
CA ASN A 7 -4.55 24.01 -53.20
C ASN A 7 -5.45 22.93 -52.57
N ARG A 8 -5.20 21.65 -52.93
CA ARG A 8 -5.82 20.53 -52.24
C ARG A 8 -5.15 20.37 -50.87
N ARG A 9 -5.86 20.81 -49.83
CA ARG A 9 -5.52 20.42 -48.44
C ARG A 9 -5.83 18.93 -48.28
N GLU A 10 -4.80 18.12 -48.12
CA GLU A 10 -4.95 16.75 -47.68
C GLU A 10 -5.60 16.70 -46.29
N PRO A 11 -6.59 15.82 -46.03
CA PRO A 11 -7.10 15.64 -44.71
C PRO A 11 -6.01 15.02 -43.83
N LYS A 12 -5.59 15.73 -42.79
CA LYS A 12 -4.74 15.19 -41.74
C LYS A 12 -5.56 14.12 -41.00
N ASN A 13 -5.46 12.88 -41.42
CA ASN A 13 -5.94 11.73 -40.64
C ASN A 13 -5.05 11.56 -39.41
N HIS A 14 -5.27 12.39 -38.40
CA HIS A 14 -4.87 12.09 -37.04
C HIS A 14 -5.92 11.15 -36.49
N CYS A 15 -5.78 9.87 -36.83
CA CYS A 15 -6.37 8.80 -36.03
C CYS A 15 -5.53 8.73 -34.75
N GLU A 16 -5.76 9.65 -33.82
CA GLU A 16 -5.31 9.47 -32.45
C GLU A 16 -6.05 8.23 -31.95
N ALA A 17 -5.33 7.11 -31.96
CA ALA A 17 -5.80 5.91 -31.34
C ALA A 17 -6.03 6.25 -29.85
N ILE A 18 -7.28 6.47 -29.48
CA ILE A 18 -7.68 6.64 -28.09
C ILE A 18 -7.27 5.35 -27.39
N MET A 19 -6.08 5.36 -26.79
CA MET A 19 -5.63 4.25 -25.97
C MET A 19 -6.59 4.13 -24.78
N ARG A 20 -7.52 3.17 -24.88
CA ARG A 20 -8.46 2.90 -23.82
C ARG A 20 -7.69 2.33 -22.63
N ALA A 21 -7.67 3.06 -21.52
CA ALA A 21 -7.08 2.57 -20.28
C ALA A 21 -7.84 1.31 -19.80
N PRO A 22 -7.15 0.27 -19.32
CA PRO A 22 -7.81 -0.92 -18.81
C PRO A 22 -8.64 -0.58 -17.57
N TYR A 23 -9.84 -1.14 -17.48
CA TYR A 23 -10.65 -1.07 -16.28
C TYR A 23 -10.21 -2.17 -15.33
N THR A 24 -9.70 -1.81 -14.13
CA THR A 24 -9.22 -2.75 -13.13
C THR A 24 -9.74 -2.44 -11.74
N GLN A 25 -9.98 -3.49 -10.94
CA GLN A 25 -10.43 -3.41 -9.54
C GLN A 25 -9.52 -4.30 -8.68
N LEU A 26 -8.26 -3.88 -8.55
CA LEU A 26 -7.24 -4.62 -7.81
C LEU A 26 -7.06 -3.95 -6.44
N TYR A 27 -7.81 -4.41 -5.46
CA TYR A 27 -7.71 -3.93 -4.08
C TYR A 27 -6.94 -4.95 -3.25
N LEU A 28 -5.97 -4.45 -2.47
CA LEU A 28 -5.15 -5.24 -1.57
C LEU A 28 -5.20 -4.67 -0.16
N HIS A 29 -5.35 -5.55 0.80
CA HIS A 29 -5.04 -5.31 2.19
C HIS A 29 -3.70 -5.96 2.49
N ILE A 30 -2.73 -5.17 2.93
CA ILE A 30 -1.39 -5.62 3.28
C ILE A 30 -1.17 -5.31 4.76
N VAL A 31 -0.60 -6.27 5.51
CA VAL A 31 -0.23 -6.12 6.91
C VAL A 31 1.22 -6.54 7.11
N TRP A 32 1.95 -5.77 7.92
CA TRP A 32 3.32 -6.12 8.32
C TRP A 32 3.62 -5.60 9.72
N ALA A 33 4.48 -6.31 10.42
CA ALA A 33 4.83 -6.01 11.80
C ALA A 33 6.22 -5.38 11.94
N THR A 34 6.46 -4.77 13.07
CA THR A 34 7.79 -4.41 13.57
C THR A 34 8.59 -5.68 13.91
N TRP A 35 9.91 -5.52 14.01
CA TRP A 35 10.79 -6.60 14.43
C TRP A 35 10.36 -7.17 15.77
N ASP A 36 10.14 -8.48 15.81
CA ASP A 36 9.73 -9.23 17.00
C ASP A 36 8.49 -8.64 17.72
N ARG A 37 7.59 -8.05 16.94
CA ARG A 37 6.40 -7.38 17.47
C ARG A 37 6.67 -6.33 18.55
N LEU A 38 7.88 -5.74 18.57
CA LEU A 38 8.22 -4.67 19.51
C LEU A 38 7.36 -3.41 19.25
N PRO A 39 6.92 -2.69 20.30
CA PRO A 39 6.06 -1.51 20.16
C PRO A 39 6.84 -0.27 19.68
N LEU A 40 7.36 -0.31 18.43
CA LEU A 40 8.24 0.70 17.87
C LEU A 40 7.50 1.88 17.21
N ILE A 41 6.19 1.74 16.95
CA ILE A 41 5.39 2.80 16.30
C ILE A 41 4.77 3.69 17.40
N THR A 42 5.55 4.61 17.91
CA THR A 42 5.09 5.57 18.91
C THR A 42 4.13 6.62 18.31
N GLU A 43 3.39 7.33 19.15
CA GLU A 43 2.52 8.46 18.74
C GLU A 43 3.28 9.53 17.96
N ALA A 44 4.53 9.77 18.30
CA ALA A 44 5.39 10.77 17.63
C ALA A 44 5.79 10.31 16.21
N ILE A 45 6.01 9.00 16.02
CA ILE A 45 6.44 8.42 14.76
C ILE A 45 5.25 8.23 13.80
N ARG A 46 4.11 7.77 14.31
CA ARG A 46 2.96 7.29 13.53
C ARG A 46 2.49 8.22 12.41
N PRO A 47 2.21 9.51 12.64
CA PRO A 47 1.69 10.38 11.58
C PRO A 47 2.65 10.50 10.40
N ARG A 48 3.95 10.64 10.68
CA ARG A 48 4.98 10.76 9.64
C ARG A 48 5.23 9.45 8.92
N LEU A 49 5.19 8.34 9.65
CA LEU A 49 5.29 6.99 9.10
C LEU A 49 4.16 6.72 8.09
N TYR A 50 2.91 7.00 8.47
CA TYR A 50 1.75 6.79 7.60
C TYR A 50 1.77 7.70 6.38
N ALA A 51 2.22 8.94 6.53
CA ALA A 51 2.41 9.87 5.42
C ALA A 51 3.45 9.33 4.42
N ALA A 52 4.57 8.79 4.89
CA ALA A 52 5.62 8.20 4.04
C ALA A 52 5.12 6.95 3.29
N VAL A 53 4.35 6.08 3.96
CA VAL A 53 3.72 4.91 3.31
C VAL A 53 2.76 5.36 2.22
N ALA A 54 1.90 6.35 2.50
CA ALA A 54 0.95 6.88 1.52
C ALA A 54 1.66 7.53 0.32
N GLU A 55 2.73 8.28 0.56
CA GLU A 55 3.52 8.91 -0.51
C GLU A 55 4.18 7.86 -1.40
N LYS A 56 4.81 6.84 -0.80
CA LYS A 56 5.42 5.76 -1.57
C LYS A 56 4.41 4.98 -2.41
N CYS A 57 3.19 4.76 -1.91
CA CYS A 57 2.11 4.19 -2.71
C CYS A 57 1.83 5.04 -3.96
N ARG A 58 1.72 6.37 -3.81
CA ARG A 58 1.44 7.29 -4.93
C ARG A 58 2.58 7.31 -5.94
N GLU A 59 3.85 7.32 -5.50
CA GLU A 59 5.02 7.20 -6.38
C GLU A 59 4.95 5.95 -7.25
N LEU A 60 4.46 4.84 -6.69
CA LEU A 60 4.22 3.59 -7.40
C LEU A 60 2.89 3.56 -8.18
N LYS A 61 2.21 4.70 -8.31
CA LYS A 61 0.89 4.83 -8.95
C LYS A 61 -0.22 4.00 -8.29
N CYS A 62 0.02 3.49 -7.09
CA CYS A 62 -1.00 2.86 -6.26
C CYS A 62 -1.78 3.91 -5.48
N VAL A 63 -3.06 3.64 -5.20
CA VAL A 63 -3.92 4.59 -4.48
C VAL A 63 -4.14 4.10 -3.05
N PRO A 64 -3.50 4.70 -2.03
CA PRO A 64 -3.76 4.36 -0.64
C PRO A 64 -5.20 4.76 -0.27
N LEU A 65 -5.96 3.84 0.32
CA LEU A 65 -7.36 4.03 0.70
C LEU A 65 -7.53 4.13 2.22
N ALA A 66 -6.73 3.38 2.97
CA ALA A 66 -6.64 3.47 4.42
C ALA A 66 -5.26 2.98 4.89
N ILE A 67 -4.77 3.58 5.95
CA ILE A 67 -3.58 3.15 6.69
C ILE A 67 -3.91 3.24 8.17
N GLY A 68 -3.63 2.18 8.91
CA GLY A 68 -3.90 2.10 10.35
C GLY A 68 -3.03 1.02 10.98
N GLY A 69 -3.17 0.85 12.28
CA GLY A 69 -2.42 -0.15 13.05
C GLY A 69 -2.26 0.31 14.49
N ILE A 70 -1.51 -0.48 15.22
CA ILE A 70 -1.11 -0.17 16.59
C ILE A 70 0.41 0.00 16.70
N GLU A 71 0.97 -0.20 17.87
CA GLU A 71 2.39 0.08 18.13
C GLU A 71 3.34 -0.91 17.46
N ASP A 72 2.88 -2.11 17.09
CA ASP A 72 3.73 -3.22 16.60
C ASP A 72 3.42 -3.67 15.16
N HIS A 73 2.39 -3.12 14.49
CA HIS A 73 2.08 -3.46 13.10
C HIS A 73 1.31 -2.36 12.37
N VAL A 74 1.29 -2.47 11.04
CA VAL A 74 0.59 -1.55 10.14
C VAL A 74 -0.24 -2.32 9.13
N HIS A 75 -1.45 -1.83 8.89
CA HIS A 75 -2.34 -2.23 7.81
C HIS A 75 -2.38 -1.15 6.73
N LEU A 76 -2.34 -1.57 5.49
CA LEU A 76 -2.49 -0.72 4.31
C LEU A 76 -3.57 -1.31 3.41
N LEU A 77 -4.64 -0.57 3.17
CA LEU A 77 -5.58 -0.85 2.09
C LEU A 77 -5.24 0.04 0.90
N THR A 78 -5.00 -0.56 -0.25
CA THR A 78 -4.62 0.17 -1.46
C THR A 78 -5.27 -0.40 -2.72
N ARG A 79 -5.53 0.46 -3.71
CA ARG A 79 -5.79 0.03 -5.07
C ARG A 79 -4.45 -0.10 -5.79
N LEU A 80 -4.12 -1.34 -6.17
CA LEU A 80 -2.86 -1.69 -6.82
C LEU A 80 -2.85 -1.22 -8.27
N HIS A 81 -1.73 -0.67 -8.73
CA HIS A 81 -1.50 -0.41 -10.14
C HIS A 81 -1.09 -1.70 -10.86
N THR A 82 -1.57 -1.91 -12.08
CA THR A 82 -1.39 -3.17 -12.84
C THR A 82 0.05 -3.54 -13.16
N THR A 83 0.97 -2.56 -13.13
CA THR A 83 2.40 -2.78 -13.40
C THR A 83 3.23 -3.02 -12.13
N VAL A 84 2.61 -3.03 -10.95
CA VAL A 84 3.32 -3.16 -9.68
C VAL A 84 3.04 -4.54 -9.08
N ALA A 85 4.10 -5.30 -8.81
CA ALA A 85 3.98 -6.54 -8.08
C ALA A 85 3.74 -6.27 -6.58
N VAL A 86 2.97 -7.13 -5.92
CA VAL A 86 2.68 -7.02 -4.48
C VAL A 86 3.96 -6.98 -3.65
N ALA A 87 4.93 -7.85 -3.96
CA ALA A 87 6.23 -7.90 -3.29
C ALA A 87 7.02 -6.59 -3.45
N THR A 88 6.96 -5.96 -4.64
CA THR A 88 7.59 -4.66 -4.88
C THR A 88 6.93 -3.58 -4.02
N LEU A 89 5.60 -3.51 -3.99
CA LEU A 89 4.89 -2.55 -3.15
C LEU A 89 5.26 -2.71 -1.67
N ALA A 90 5.19 -3.93 -1.13
CA ALA A 90 5.54 -4.22 0.25
C ALA A 90 6.99 -3.81 0.58
N LYS A 91 7.95 -4.18 -0.28
CA LYS A 91 9.36 -3.81 -0.14
C LYS A 91 9.56 -2.30 -0.09
N GLU A 92 8.97 -1.58 -1.03
CA GLU A 92 9.15 -0.14 -1.18
C GLU A 92 8.52 0.65 -0.03
N VAL A 93 7.29 0.32 0.40
CA VAL A 93 6.64 1.01 1.52
C VAL A 93 7.34 0.74 2.85
N LYS A 94 7.80 -0.51 3.08
CA LYS A 94 8.58 -0.87 4.28
C LYS A 94 9.95 -0.20 4.27
N GLY A 95 10.65 -0.24 3.15
CA GLY A 95 12.00 0.35 3.02
C GLY A 95 11.99 1.86 3.21
N SER A 96 11.11 2.58 2.51
CA SER A 96 11.01 4.05 2.62
C SER A 96 10.60 4.51 4.02
N SER A 97 9.62 3.85 4.63
CA SER A 97 9.15 4.20 5.97
C SER A 97 10.19 3.88 7.05
N SER A 98 10.88 2.74 6.97
CA SER A 98 11.98 2.42 7.87
C SER A 98 13.12 3.42 7.76
N HIS A 99 13.53 3.76 6.52
CA HIS A 99 14.57 4.76 6.27
C HIS A 99 14.20 6.13 6.89
N LEU A 100 12.96 6.58 6.71
CA LEU A 100 12.49 7.83 7.31
C LEU A 100 12.59 7.81 8.83
N VAL A 101 12.15 6.73 9.48
CA VAL A 101 12.22 6.63 10.94
C VAL A 101 13.67 6.63 11.40
N THR A 102 14.52 5.75 10.86
CA THR A 102 15.90 5.55 11.33
C THR A 102 16.86 6.70 11.01
N HIS A 103 16.57 7.52 9.99
CA HIS A 103 17.49 8.60 9.58
C HIS A 103 16.97 10.00 9.82
N VAL A 104 15.65 10.18 10.00
CA VAL A 104 15.05 11.52 10.06
C VAL A 104 14.22 11.75 11.32
N ILE A 105 13.45 10.75 11.77
CA ILE A 105 12.55 10.93 12.91
C ILE A 105 13.28 10.63 14.22
N THR A 106 13.87 9.44 14.33
CA THR A 106 14.56 8.95 15.53
C THR A 106 15.92 8.34 15.16
N PRO A 107 16.91 9.15 14.71
CA PRO A 107 18.15 8.62 14.13
C PRO A 107 19.05 7.84 15.09
N ASN A 108 18.77 7.89 16.40
CA ASN A 108 19.54 7.18 17.43
C ASN A 108 18.74 6.05 18.09
N GLU A 109 17.55 5.74 17.59
CA GLU A 109 16.68 4.73 18.17
C GLU A 109 16.58 3.52 17.22
N PHE A 110 16.39 2.35 17.81
CA PHE A 110 16.19 1.13 17.05
C PHE A 110 14.80 1.13 16.39
N PHE A 111 14.77 0.98 15.08
CA PHE A 111 13.55 0.74 14.33
C PHE A 111 13.82 -0.23 13.19
N LYS A 112 13.04 -1.30 13.10
CA LYS A 112 13.15 -2.31 12.06
C LYS A 112 11.79 -2.95 11.80
N TRP A 113 11.47 -3.23 10.55
CA TRP A 113 10.35 -4.09 10.17
C TRP A 113 10.75 -5.56 10.18
N GLN A 114 9.81 -6.43 10.50
CA GLN A 114 9.93 -7.87 10.27
C GLN A 114 10.08 -8.14 8.76
N GLY A 115 10.70 -9.27 8.36
CA GLY A 115 10.90 -9.61 6.95
C GLY A 115 9.59 -9.87 6.20
N ALA A 116 8.69 -10.61 6.83
CA ALA A 116 7.41 -11.05 6.27
C ALA A 116 6.35 -9.94 6.16
N TYR A 117 5.27 -10.23 5.45
CA TYR A 117 4.04 -9.47 5.37
C TYR A 117 2.88 -10.39 4.96
N GLY A 118 1.65 -10.07 5.37
CA GLY A 118 0.43 -10.65 4.83
C GLY A 118 -0.12 -9.79 3.68
N ALA A 119 -0.70 -10.42 2.66
CA ALA A 119 -1.35 -9.71 1.56
C ALA A 119 -2.62 -10.44 1.15
N PHE A 120 -3.74 -9.72 1.18
CA PHE A 120 -5.07 -10.25 0.94
C PHE A 120 -5.76 -9.47 -0.17
N THR A 121 -6.37 -10.15 -1.11
CA THR A 121 -7.23 -9.51 -2.10
C THR A 121 -8.54 -9.08 -1.45
N VAL A 122 -9.02 -7.90 -1.81
CA VAL A 122 -10.27 -7.35 -1.29
C VAL A 122 -11.27 -7.17 -2.43
N TRP A 123 -12.45 -7.72 -2.28
CA TRP A 123 -13.53 -7.47 -3.22
C TRP A 123 -14.01 -6.01 -3.11
N LYS A 124 -14.35 -5.37 -4.23
CA LYS A 124 -14.76 -3.96 -4.25
C LYS A 124 -15.87 -3.63 -3.25
N ALA A 125 -16.84 -4.53 -3.10
CA ALA A 125 -17.95 -4.35 -2.17
C ALA A 125 -17.50 -4.36 -0.69
N ASP A 126 -16.39 -5.04 -0.37
CA ASP A 126 -15.85 -5.14 0.99
C ASP A 126 -14.86 -4.00 1.33
N VAL A 127 -14.45 -3.19 0.34
CA VAL A 127 -13.52 -2.07 0.57
C VAL A 127 -13.97 -1.16 1.71
N PRO A 128 -15.24 -0.73 1.83
CA PRO A 128 -15.68 0.10 2.96
C PRO A 128 -15.53 -0.60 4.32
N LYS A 129 -15.79 -1.90 4.38
CA LYS A 129 -15.68 -2.71 5.59
C LYS A 129 -14.23 -2.83 6.04
N VAL A 130 -13.33 -3.19 5.12
CA VAL A 130 -11.89 -3.30 5.40
C VAL A 130 -11.30 -1.94 5.78
N LYS A 131 -11.70 -0.87 5.09
CA LYS A 131 -11.30 0.50 5.44
C LYS A 131 -11.70 0.84 6.87
N ALA A 132 -12.95 0.63 7.26
CA ALA A 132 -13.45 0.90 8.61
C ALA A 132 -12.70 0.07 9.67
N TYR A 133 -12.36 -1.19 9.37
CA TYR A 133 -11.56 -2.03 10.25
C TYR A 133 -10.16 -1.44 10.48
N ILE A 134 -9.48 -1.03 9.42
CA ILE A 134 -8.13 -0.45 9.48
C ILE A 134 -8.12 0.88 10.24
N GLU A 135 -9.12 1.73 10.03
CA GLU A 135 -9.22 3.04 10.71
C GLU A 135 -9.51 2.91 12.21
N ARG A 136 -10.09 1.78 12.65
CA ARG A 136 -10.45 1.51 14.06
C ARG A 136 -9.58 0.43 14.72
N GLN A 137 -8.37 0.19 14.22
CA GLN A 137 -7.48 -0.85 14.72
C GLN A 137 -7.25 -0.78 16.24
N ARG A 138 -7.06 0.41 16.80
CA ARG A 138 -6.90 0.57 18.25
C ARG A 138 -8.12 0.13 19.06
N GLU A 139 -9.32 0.44 18.57
CA GLU A 139 -10.57 0.02 19.24
C GLU A 139 -10.68 -1.51 19.21
N HIS A 140 -10.40 -2.13 18.07
CA HIS A 140 -10.44 -3.59 17.91
C HIS A 140 -9.47 -4.29 18.84
N HIS A 141 -8.24 -3.79 18.99
CA HIS A 141 -7.26 -4.37 19.90
C HIS A 141 -7.63 -4.17 21.39
N VAL A 142 -8.23 -3.05 21.75
CA VAL A 142 -8.71 -2.81 23.14
C VAL A 142 -9.90 -3.69 23.48
N THR A 143 -10.82 -3.90 22.53
CA THR A 143 -12.05 -4.70 22.76
C THR A 143 -11.84 -6.19 22.51
N GLY A 144 -10.71 -6.61 21.94
CA GLY A 144 -10.45 -8.00 21.56
C GLY A 144 -11.23 -8.47 20.32
N ASP A 145 -11.85 -7.54 19.56
CA ASP A 145 -12.55 -7.82 18.29
C ASP A 145 -11.59 -7.79 17.09
N VAL A 146 -10.50 -8.50 17.20
CA VAL A 146 -9.47 -8.61 16.16
C VAL A 146 -9.83 -9.74 15.19
N LYS A 147 -9.69 -9.47 13.91
CA LYS A 147 -9.86 -10.48 12.84
C LYS A 147 -8.53 -11.18 12.58
N GLU A 148 -8.30 -12.30 13.24
CA GLU A 148 -7.05 -13.06 13.14
C GLU A 148 -6.62 -13.32 11.69
N GLU A 149 -7.57 -13.65 10.81
CA GLU A 149 -7.31 -13.86 9.38
C GLU A 149 -6.72 -12.65 8.66
N TRP A 150 -6.94 -11.42 9.15
CA TRP A 150 -6.43 -10.18 8.57
C TRP A 150 -5.15 -9.67 9.25
N GLU A 151 -4.71 -10.34 10.31
CA GLU A 151 -3.49 -10.03 11.07
C GLU A 151 -2.32 -10.95 10.71
N GLN A 152 -2.56 -11.95 9.87
CA GLN A 152 -1.53 -12.93 9.51
C GLN A 152 -0.42 -12.30 8.69
N THR A 153 0.81 -12.44 9.17
CA THR A 153 2.04 -11.98 8.48
C THR A 153 2.99 -13.11 8.10
N VAL A 154 2.74 -14.33 8.58
CA VAL A 154 3.51 -15.56 8.32
C VAL A 154 2.56 -16.71 7.94
N THR A 155 3.09 -17.73 7.26
CA THR A 155 2.31 -18.92 6.93
C THR A 155 2.06 -19.80 8.15
N GLU A 156 1.06 -20.69 8.08
CA GLU A 156 0.81 -21.65 9.17
C GLU A 156 1.99 -22.60 9.39
N GLU A 157 2.75 -22.92 8.34
CA GLU A 157 3.96 -23.73 8.41
C GLU A 157 5.07 -23.02 9.20
N GLU A 158 5.30 -21.73 8.92
CA GLU A 158 6.30 -20.93 9.66
C GLU A 158 5.89 -20.69 11.12
N LYS A 159 4.59 -20.62 11.44
CA LYS A 159 4.12 -20.56 12.83
C LYS A 159 4.44 -21.85 13.59
N ALA A 160 4.18 -23.01 12.99
CA ALA A 160 4.45 -24.30 13.59
C ALA A 160 5.96 -24.52 13.88
N GLU A 161 6.86 -23.99 13.05
CA GLU A 161 8.32 -24.06 13.27
C GLU A 161 8.80 -23.13 14.39
N GLN A 162 8.07 -22.04 14.71
CA GLN A 162 8.43 -21.12 15.79
C GLN A 162 7.92 -21.56 17.15
N GLU A 163 6.93 -22.44 17.20
CA GLU A 163 6.33 -22.98 18.43
C GLU A 163 6.95 -24.34 18.88
N GLY A 164 7.83 -24.94 18.08
CA GLY A 164 8.52 -26.22 18.34
C GLY A 164 9.94 -26.04 18.85
#